data_eac6930c5225b06c2800cb7dcbed997f
#
_entry.id   eac6930c5225b06c2800cb7dcbed997f
#
_cell.length_a   1.000
_cell.length_b   1.000
_cell.length_c   1.000
_cell.angle_alpha   90.00
_cell.angle_beta   90.00
_cell.angle_gamma   90.00
#
_symmetry.space_group_name_H-M   'P 1'
#
loop_
_entity.id
_entity.type
_entity.pdbx_description
1 polymer ?
#
loop_
_entity_poly.entity_id
_entity_poly.type
_entity_poly.pdbx_seq_one_letter_code
_entity_poly.pdbx_strand_id
1 'polypeptide(L)'
;MSRPTLTRILLPAAMLALLGGCSLLGSNERSAVTIYSPVVRIQPDPSWPQVDWQLVLVKPSAARVVDSPRINVRPSPSELEVYKGVSWAQPATDMLDDALVRGFEDSGRIQGVARATTGIRADYKLALDVRRFEADYRGQATPTALIEVNAKLIHVVDQRVVADRTFRQEQPVPSTATADVARAFEQGLRATTSEVVGWTLVSGQADYQRATVTPTRVR
;
A
#
# COMPACT_ATOMS: atom_id res chain seq x y z
N MET A 1 49.63 67.10 22.81
CA MET A 1 49.74 66.39 21.58
C MET A 1 48.88 65.10 21.74
N SER A 2 47.67 65.16 21.20
CA SER A 2 46.53 64.30 21.54
C SER A 2 46.28 63.27 20.42
N ARG A 3 46.40 62.01 20.72
CA ARG A 3 45.81 60.92 19.91
C ARG A 3 45.03 60.00 20.84
N PRO A 4 43.72 60.15 20.87
CA PRO A 4 42.85 58.96 20.94
C PRO A 4 41.45 59.23 20.37
N THR A 5 41.21 59.09 19.08
CA THR A 5 39.84 59.18 18.56
C THR A 5 39.54 58.12 17.53
N LEU A 6 40.53 57.36 17.05
CA LEU A 6 40.30 56.33 16.05
C LEU A 6 39.79 55.01 16.63
N THR A 7 40.15 54.66 17.89
CA THR A 7 39.80 53.37 18.52
C THR A 7 38.34 53.27 18.94
N ARG A 8 37.65 54.40 19.14
CA ARG A 8 36.23 54.42 19.59
C ARG A 8 35.21 54.19 18.50
N ILE A 9 35.59 54.32 17.21
CA ILE A 9 34.67 54.18 16.09
C ILE A 9 34.71 52.71 15.53
N LEU A 10 35.77 51.98 15.77
CA LEU A 10 35.93 50.61 15.27
C LEU A 10 35.14 49.57 16.09
N LEU A 11 34.88 49.81 17.37
CA LEU A 11 34.16 48.88 18.22
C LEU A 11 32.66 48.74 17.88
N PRO A 12 31.89 49.79 17.59
CA PRO A 12 30.48 49.65 17.20
C PRO A 12 30.29 49.08 15.80
N ALA A 13 31.24 49.29 14.87
CA ALA A 13 31.14 48.74 13.51
C ALA A 13 31.39 47.23 13.50
N ALA A 14 32.26 46.69 14.36
CA ALA A 14 32.48 45.27 14.50
C ALA A 14 31.29 44.53 15.14
N MET A 15 30.56 45.21 16.04
CA MET A 15 29.39 44.64 16.70
C MET A 15 28.14 44.56 15.80
N LEU A 16 28.00 45.49 14.84
CA LEU A 16 26.93 45.46 13.84
C LEU A 16 27.16 44.37 12.78
N ALA A 17 28.39 43.96 12.47
CA ALA A 17 28.72 42.93 11.53
C ALA A 17 28.41 41.51 12.06
N LEU A 18 28.34 41.34 13.39
CA LEU A 18 28.03 40.05 14.03
C LEU A 18 26.52 39.75 14.10
N LEU A 19 25.64 40.78 13.95
CA LEU A 19 24.19 40.56 13.94
C LEU A 19 23.63 40.18 12.55
N GLY A 20 24.39 40.39 11.47
CA GLY A 20 23.97 40.05 10.12
C GLY A 20 24.14 38.56 9.71
N GLY A 21 24.83 37.75 10.53
CA GLY A 21 25.22 36.39 10.19
C GLY A 21 24.17 35.31 10.35
N CYS A 22 23.03 35.59 10.99
CA CYS A 22 22.05 34.54 11.31
C CYS A 22 20.97 34.30 10.25
N SER A 23 20.91 35.12 9.18
CA SER A 23 19.86 34.93 8.15
C SER A 23 20.27 34.06 6.96
N LEU A 24 21.52 33.55 6.90
CA LEU A 24 22.00 32.72 5.81
C LEU A 24 21.92 31.22 6.10
N LEU A 25 21.47 30.78 7.30
CA LEU A 25 21.39 29.39 7.73
C LEU A 25 19.95 28.85 7.82
N GLY A 26 18.95 29.54 7.28
CA GLY A 26 17.55 29.25 7.55
C GLY A 26 16.59 29.13 6.37
N SER A 27 17.03 28.98 5.13
CA SER A 27 16.10 28.51 4.08
C SER A 27 16.08 27.00 4.01
N ASN A 28 15.58 26.38 5.06
CA ASN A 28 15.06 25.02 4.94
C ASN A 28 13.74 25.15 4.14
N GLU A 29 13.86 25.36 2.82
CA GLU A 29 12.73 25.21 1.91
C GLU A 29 12.19 23.81 2.14
N ARG A 30 11.11 23.72 2.90
CA ARG A 30 10.32 22.49 2.97
C ARG A 30 9.85 22.22 1.55
N SER A 31 10.63 21.43 0.81
CA SER A 31 10.24 20.98 -0.51
C SER A 31 8.83 20.42 -0.40
N ALA A 32 7.90 20.98 -1.17
CA ALA A 32 6.52 20.51 -1.17
C ALA A 32 6.52 19.02 -1.53
N VAL A 33 5.88 18.23 -0.69
CA VAL A 33 5.71 16.79 -0.94
C VAL A 33 4.38 16.58 -1.65
N THR A 34 4.41 15.98 -2.83
CA THR A 34 3.19 15.55 -3.52
C THR A 34 2.71 14.24 -2.91
N ILE A 35 1.46 14.22 -2.45
CA ILE A 35 0.83 13.03 -1.86
C ILE A 35 -0.11 12.42 -2.88
N TYR A 36 0.13 11.15 -3.25
CA TYR A 36 -0.74 10.38 -4.12
C TYR A 36 -1.69 9.52 -3.28
N SER A 37 -2.97 9.51 -3.65
CA SER A 37 -4.03 8.75 -3.00
C SER A 37 -4.83 7.99 -4.07
N PRO A 38 -4.38 6.79 -4.48
CA PRO A 38 -5.09 5.98 -5.46
C PRO A 38 -6.53 5.69 -5.04
N VAL A 39 -7.47 5.81 -5.96
CA VAL A 39 -8.88 5.48 -5.75
C VAL A 39 -9.20 4.18 -6.49
N VAL A 40 -9.28 3.10 -5.72
CA VAL A 40 -9.56 1.78 -6.27
C VAL A 40 -11.05 1.50 -6.23
N ARG A 41 -11.62 1.23 -7.40
CA ARG A 41 -12.96 0.68 -7.56
C ARG A 41 -12.91 -0.46 -8.55
N ILE A 42 -13.50 -1.59 -8.19
CA ILE A 42 -13.61 -2.75 -9.07
C ILE A 42 -15.00 -2.83 -9.66
N GLN A 43 -15.11 -3.54 -10.77
CA GLN A 43 -16.40 -3.95 -11.32
C GLN A 43 -16.59 -5.43 -11.01
N PRO A 44 -17.71 -5.83 -10.38
CA PRO A 44 -17.98 -7.23 -10.10
C PRO A 44 -18.10 -8.03 -11.40
N ASP A 45 -17.41 -9.18 -11.45
CA ASP A 45 -17.56 -10.12 -12.54
C ASP A 45 -18.89 -10.87 -12.38
N PRO A 46 -19.74 -10.94 -13.41
CA PRO A 46 -21.00 -11.68 -13.37
C PRO A 46 -20.83 -13.17 -12.99
N SER A 47 -19.69 -13.76 -13.28
CA SER A 47 -19.38 -15.16 -12.96
C SER A 47 -19.06 -15.42 -11.48
N TRP A 48 -18.86 -14.38 -10.67
CA TRP A 48 -18.60 -14.56 -9.25
C TRP A 48 -19.85 -15.08 -8.53
N PRO A 49 -19.70 -16.10 -7.67
CA PRO A 49 -20.81 -16.69 -6.94
C PRO A 49 -21.38 -15.69 -5.92
N GLN A 50 -22.70 -15.78 -5.72
CA GLN A 50 -23.34 -15.23 -4.52
C GLN A 50 -23.06 -16.17 -3.36
N VAL A 51 -22.64 -15.63 -2.21
CA VAL A 51 -22.25 -16.42 -1.05
C VAL A 51 -22.99 -15.99 0.22
N ASP A 52 -23.30 -16.98 1.07
CA ASP A 52 -24.03 -16.78 2.34
C ASP A 52 -23.12 -16.83 3.57
N TRP A 53 -21.84 -17.20 3.40
CA TRP A 53 -20.84 -17.22 4.46
C TRP A 53 -20.22 -15.84 4.70
N GLN A 54 -19.62 -15.65 5.87
CA GLN A 54 -19.04 -14.39 6.32
C GLN A 54 -17.52 -14.42 6.27
N LEU A 55 -16.92 -13.27 5.93
CA LEU A 55 -15.48 -13.08 5.78
C LEU A 55 -14.94 -12.01 6.72
N VAL A 56 -13.82 -12.30 7.38
CA VAL A 56 -12.99 -11.27 8.01
C VAL A 56 -11.69 -11.11 7.27
N LEU A 57 -11.29 -9.86 7.06
CA LEU A 57 -9.98 -9.49 6.54
C LEU A 57 -9.03 -9.28 7.71
N VAL A 58 -7.92 -9.99 7.70
CA VAL A 58 -6.80 -9.73 8.60
C VAL A 58 -5.96 -8.61 7.99
N LYS A 59 -5.53 -7.63 8.80
CA LYS A 59 -4.67 -6.56 8.29
C LYS A 59 -3.49 -7.18 7.53
N PRO A 60 -3.25 -6.77 6.26
CA PRO A 60 -2.15 -7.29 5.46
C PRO A 60 -0.80 -7.09 6.15
N SER A 61 0.08 -8.08 6.06
CA SER A 61 1.47 -7.98 6.49
C SER A 61 2.37 -7.56 5.33
N ALA A 62 3.49 -6.94 5.66
CA ALA A 62 4.58 -6.65 4.72
C ALA A 62 5.89 -6.38 5.46
N ALA A 63 7.01 -6.43 4.72
CA ALA A 63 8.27 -5.90 5.23
C ALA A 63 8.14 -4.40 5.51
N ARG A 64 8.80 -3.88 6.55
CA ARG A 64 8.70 -2.48 6.99
C ARG A 64 8.94 -1.46 5.87
N VAL A 65 9.80 -1.77 4.92
CA VAL A 65 10.08 -0.88 3.78
C VAL A 65 8.87 -0.76 2.85
N VAL A 66 8.06 -1.81 2.73
CA VAL A 66 6.82 -1.83 1.95
C VAL A 66 5.66 -1.25 2.78
N ASP A 67 5.61 -1.56 4.09
CA ASP A 67 4.61 -1.03 5.02
C ASP A 67 4.97 0.40 5.46
N SER A 68 5.05 1.29 4.48
CA SER A 68 5.36 2.71 4.67
C SER A 68 4.68 3.54 3.57
N PRO A 69 4.45 4.85 3.79
CA PRO A 69 3.88 5.72 2.77
C PRO A 69 4.89 6.11 1.67
N ARG A 70 6.09 5.55 1.66
CA ARG A 70 7.09 5.83 0.64
C ARG A 70 6.79 5.11 -0.66
N ILE A 71 7.05 5.75 -1.78
CA ILE A 71 6.97 5.11 -3.09
C ILE A 71 8.31 4.44 -3.37
N ASN A 72 8.33 3.12 -3.24
CA ASN A 72 9.53 2.32 -3.46
C ASN A 72 9.87 2.24 -4.94
N VAL A 73 11.16 2.29 -5.25
CA VAL A 73 11.72 2.12 -6.59
C VAL A 73 12.91 1.16 -6.53
N ARG A 74 12.98 0.27 -7.50
CA ARG A 74 14.06 -0.71 -7.67
C ARG A 74 14.83 -0.42 -8.94
N PRO A 75 15.94 0.33 -8.85
CA PRO A 75 16.78 0.64 -10.02
C PRO A 75 17.49 -0.61 -10.55
N SER A 76 17.96 -1.47 -9.65
CA SER A 76 18.64 -2.73 -9.95
C SER A 76 18.14 -3.86 -9.01
N PRO A 77 18.40 -5.15 -9.32
CA PRO A 77 17.88 -6.27 -8.53
C PRO A 77 18.19 -6.25 -7.04
N SER A 78 19.33 -5.69 -6.63
CA SER A 78 19.79 -5.64 -5.24
C SER A 78 19.56 -4.31 -4.55
N GLU A 79 19.07 -3.27 -5.26
CA GLU A 79 18.90 -1.93 -4.73
C GLU A 79 17.42 -1.59 -4.57
N LEU A 80 17.08 -1.03 -3.42
CA LEU A 80 15.76 -0.48 -3.16
C LEU A 80 15.91 0.94 -2.65
N GLU A 81 15.31 1.87 -3.36
CA GLU A 81 15.30 3.30 -3.07
C GLU A 81 13.86 3.80 -2.91
N VAL A 82 13.70 5.10 -2.71
CA VAL A 82 12.40 5.77 -2.67
C VAL A 82 12.42 7.02 -3.55
N TYR A 83 11.30 7.32 -4.17
CA TYR A 83 11.14 8.59 -4.89
C TYR A 83 11.19 9.77 -3.93
N LYS A 84 11.94 10.82 -4.28
CA LYS A 84 12.05 12.05 -3.50
C LYS A 84 10.87 12.99 -3.76
N GLY A 85 10.43 13.70 -2.73
CA GLY A 85 9.40 14.74 -2.85
C GLY A 85 7.98 14.22 -3.12
N VAL A 86 7.77 12.91 -3.02
CA VAL A 86 6.46 12.28 -3.20
C VAL A 86 6.21 11.20 -2.16
N SER A 87 4.94 10.91 -1.87
CA SER A 87 4.53 9.83 -0.98
C SER A 87 3.13 9.32 -1.33
N TRP A 88 2.81 8.14 -0.86
CA TRP A 88 1.43 7.69 -0.74
C TRP A 88 0.74 8.41 0.42
N ALA A 89 -0.58 8.51 0.38
CA ALA A 89 -1.39 9.00 1.49
C ALA A 89 -1.36 8.05 2.70
N GLN A 90 -1.15 6.78 2.47
CA GLN A 90 -1.09 5.72 3.48
C GLN A 90 -0.19 4.56 3.01
N PRO A 91 0.27 3.66 3.90
CA PRO A 91 1.05 2.49 3.54
C PRO A 91 0.35 1.59 2.51
N ALA A 92 1.13 0.84 1.73
CA ALA A 92 0.61 -0.10 0.73
C ALA A 92 -0.33 -1.15 1.32
N THR A 93 -0.06 -1.61 2.56
CA THR A 93 -0.91 -2.55 3.30
C THR A 93 -2.29 -1.96 3.59
N ASP A 94 -2.35 -0.70 4.02
CA ASP A 94 -3.62 -0.02 4.32
C ASP A 94 -4.40 0.29 3.02
N MET A 95 -3.70 0.68 1.94
CA MET A 95 -4.35 0.86 0.62
C MET A 95 -4.99 -0.43 0.11
N LEU A 96 -4.30 -1.57 0.26
CA LEU A 96 -4.82 -2.87 -0.16
C LEU A 96 -5.98 -3.32 0.72
N ASP A 97 -5.89 -3.16 2.04
CA ASP A 97 -6.95 -3.48 2.99
C ASP A 97 -8.23 -2.70 2.67
N ASP A 98 -8.13 -1.39 2.51
CA ASP A 98 -9.24 -0.52 2.14
C ASP A 98 -9.85 -0.91 0.79
N ALA A 99 -9.01 -1.20 -0.20
CA ALA A 99 -9.47 -1.59 -1.53
C ALA A 99 -10.22 -2.93 -1.51
N LEU A 100 -9.74 -3.90 -0.73
CA LEU A 100 -10.37 -5.21 -0.62
C LEU A 100 -11.70 -5.15 0.13
N VAL A 101 -11.76 -4.46 1.28
CA VAL A 101 -13.03 -4.30 2.02
C VAL A 101 -14.09 -3.70 1.10
N ARG A 102 -13.77 -2.57 0.46
CA ARG A 102 -14.70 -1.93 -0.50
C ARG A 102 -14.99 -2.83 -1.70
N GLY A 103 -14.00 -3.54 -2.21
CA GLY A 103 -14.18 -4.46 -3.33
C GLY A 103 -15.18 -5.58 -3.02
N PHE A 104 -15.13 -6.15 -1.83
CA PHE A 104 -16.12 -7.14 -1.39
C PHE A 104 -17.50 -6.51 -1.19
N GLU A 105 -17.59 -5.36 -0.50
CA GLU A 105 -18.85 -4.64 -0.28
C GLU A 105 -19.50 -4.23 -1.62
N ASP A 106 -18.76 -3.56 -2.49
CA ASP A 106 -19.24 -3.09 -3.81
C ASP A 106 -19.57 -4.25 -4.75
N SER A 107 -19.01 -5.45 -4.53
CA SER A 107 -19.33 -6.62 -5.35
C SER A 107 -20.79 -7.05 -5.24
N GLY A 108 -21.44 -6.79 -4.11
CA GLY A 108 -22.78 -7.29 -3.78
C GLY A 108 -22.87 -8.81 -3.75
N ARG A 109 -21.74 -9.54 -3.76
CA ARG A 109 -21.68 -11.01 -3.82
C ARG A 109 -21.57 -11.66 -2.44
N ILE A 110 -21.28 -10.87 -1.40
CA ILE A 110 -21.15 -11.31 -0.02
C ILE A 110 -21.83 -10.31 0.90
N GLN A 111 -22.64 -10.77 1.84
CA GLN A 111 -23.35 -9.88 2.77
C GLN A 111 -22.54 -9.52 4.01
N GLY A 112 -21.68 -10.43 4.46
CA GLY A 112 -20.90 -10.29 5.68
C GLY A 112 -19.41 -10.21 5.41
N VAL A 113 -18.88 -8.98 5.27
CA VAL A 113 -17.44 -8.72 5.21
C VAL A 113 -17.05 -7.66 6.23
N ALA A 114 -15.96 -7.88 6.96
CA ALA A 114 -15.45 -6.89 7.90
C ALA A 114 -13.95 -7.08 8.17
N ARG A 115 -13.33 -6.08 8.80
CA ARG A 115 -11.98 -6.24 9.35
C ARG A 115 -12.01 -7.09 10.60
N ALA A 116 -10.97 -7.88 10.84
CA ALA A 116 -10.86 -8.77 12.00
C ALA A 116 -11.00 -8.03 13.35
N THR A 117 -10.71 -6.72 13.37
CA THR A 117 -10.86 -5.87 14.57
C THR A 117 -12.31 -5.57 14.96
N THR A 118 -13.29 -5.82 14.09
CA THR A 118 -14.72 -5.54 14.38
C THR A 118 -15.39 -6.61 15.23
N GLY A 119 -14.75 -7.78 15.43
CA GLY A 119 -15.25 -8.83 16.31
C GLY A 119 -16.50 -9.57 15.79
N ILE A 120 -16.81 -9.48 14.48
CA ILE A 120 -17.89 -10.29 13.90
C ILE A 120 -17.52 -11.77 13.89
N ARG A 121 -18.52 -12.64 14.00
CA ARG A 121 -18.33 -14.07 13.72
C ARG A 121 -18.20 -14.26 12.21
N ALA A 122 -17.16 -14.97 11.78
CA ALA A 122 -16.93 -15.25 10.37
C ALA A 122 -16.67 -16.74 10.15
N ASP A 123 -16.98 -17.23 8.97
CA ASP A 123 -16.69 -18.59 8.54
C ASP A 123 -15.25 -18.69 7.99
N TYR A 124 -14.83 -17.64 7.33
CA TYR A 124 -13.49 -17.55 6.75
C TYR A 124 -12.76 -16.29 7.16
N LYS A 125 -11.42 -16.38 7.17
CA LYS A 125 -10.52 -15.24 7.27
C LYS A 125 -9.60 -15.19 6.05
N LEU A 126 -9.39 -14.00 5.52
CA LEU A 126 -8.45 -13.71 4.44
C LEU A 126 -7.21 -13.06 5.05
N ALA A 127 -6.07 -13.72 4.91
CA ALA A 127 -4.76 -13.22 5.33
C ALA A 127 -3.92 -12.91 4.09
N LEU A 128 -3.26 -11.74 4.09
CA LEU A 128 -2.46 -11.29 2.96
C LEU A 128 -1.05 -10.93 3.41
N ASP A 129 -0.09 -11.22 2.53
CA ASP A 129 1.31 -10.82 2.67
C ASP A 129 1.74 -10.06 1.41
N VAL A 130 2.00 -8.75 1.55
CA VAL A 130 2.44 -7.89 0.46
C VAL A 130 3.95 -8.05 0.32
N ARG A 131 4.39 -8.81 -0.67
CA ARG A 131 5.78 -9.13 -0.91
C ARG A 131 6.52 -8.05 -1.68
N ARG A 132 5.84 -7.45 -2.67
CA ARG A 132 6.39 -6.37 -3.49
C ARG A 132 5.33 -5.31 -3.75
N PHE A 133 5.75 -4.05 -3.63
CA PHE A 133 4.97 -2.89 -3.98
C PHE A 133 5.97 -1.79 -4.38
N GLU A 134 6.45 -1.84 -5.62
CA GLU A 134 7.61 -1.05 -6.06
C GLU A 134 7.59 -0.76 -7.57
N ALA A 135 8.18 0.36 -7.97
CA ALA A 135 8.47 0.67 -9.36
C ALA A 135 9.79 -0.01 -9.76
N ASP A 136 9.72 -1.08 -10.53
CA ASP A 136 10.84 -1.94 -10.88
C ASP A 136 11.36 -1.61 -12.29
N TYR A 137 12.58 -1.10 -12.37
CA TYR A 137 13.18 -0.73 -13.66
C TYR A 137 13.72 -1.91 -14.46
N ARG A 138 14.21 -2.97 -13.79
CA ARG A 138 14.78 -4.15 -14.47
C ARG A 138 15.81 -3.81 -15.53
N GLY A 139 16.57 -2.73 -15.34
CA GLY A 139 17.53 -2.22 -16.32
C GLY A 139 16.91 -1.51 -17.54
N GLN A 140 15.61 -1.22 -17.53
CA GLN A 140 14.90 -0.47 -18.57
C GLN A 140 14.91 1.02 -18.28
N ALA A 141 14.62 1.84 -19.29
CA ALA A 141 14.56 3.30 -19.16
C ALA A 141 13.33 3.78 -18.37
N THR A 142 12.22 3.03 -18.40
CA THR A 142 11.00 3.29 -17.65
C THR A 142 10.66 2.11 -16.76
N PRO A 143 10.07 2.34 -15.57
CA PRO A 143 9.75 1.27 -14.64
C PRO A 143 8.47 0.53 -15.01
N THR A 144 8.25 -0.58 -14.34
CA THR A 144 6.98 -1.29 -14.25
C THR A 144 6.49 -1.17 -12.81
N ALA A 145 5.26 -0.73 -12.58
CA ALA A 145 4.64 -0.80 -11.26
C ALA A 145 4.31 -2.27 -10.96
N LEU A 146 5.01 -2.82 -9.98
CA LEU A 146 4.93 -4.22 -9.60
C LEU A 146 4.25 -4.36 -8.25
N ILE A 147 3.18 -5.15 -8.21
CA ILE A 147 2.47 -5.55 -7.01
C ILE A 147 2.48 -7.07 -6.93
N GLU A 148 2.99 -7.61 -5.82
CA GLU A 148 2.97 -9.05 -5.56
C GLU A 148 2.42 -9.29 -4.15
N VAL A 149 1.33 -10.06 -4.06
CA VAL A 149 0.61 -10.35 -2.82
C VAL A 149 0.34 -11.85 -2.76
N ASN A 150 0.73 -12.49 -1.65
CA ASN A 150 0.26 -13.82 -1.33
C ASN A 150 -1.01 -13.72 -0.49
N ALA A 151 -2.04 -14.48 -0.84
CA ALA A 151 -3.30 -14.54 -0.12
C ALA A 151 -3.59 -15.97 0.34
N LYS A 152 -4.05 -16.10 1.59
CA LYS A 152 -4.51 -17.35 2.18
C LYS A 152 -5.95 -17.19 2.65
N LEU A 153 -6.83 -18.04 2.15
CA LEU A 153 -8.18 -18.19 2.66
C LEU A 153 -8.17 -19.31 3.70
N ILE A 154 -8.63 -19.01 4.91
CA ILE A 154 -8.54 -19.92 6.05
C ILE A 154 -9.93 -20.09 6.64
N HIS A 155 -10.37 -21.34 6.81
CA HIS A 155 -11.61 -21.65 7.51
C HIS A 155 -11.43 -21.44 9.03
N VAL A 156 -12.35 -20.66 9.66
CA VAL A 156 -12.11 -20.16 11.01
C VAL A 156 -12.22 -21.25 12.07
N VAL A 157 -13.13 -22.22 11.90
CA VAL A 157 -13.43 -23.23 12.95
C VAL A 157 -12.25 -24.20 13.15
N ASP A 158 -11.69 -24.73 12.08
CA ASP A 158 -10.61 -25.72 12.13
C ASP A 158 -9.23 -25.16 11.76
N GLN A 159 -9.15 -23.84 11.50
CA GLN A 159 -7.91 -23.14 11.13
C GLN A 159 -7.21 -23.71 9.88
N ARG A 160 -7.96 -24.41 9.05
CA ARG A 160 -7.44 -25.03 7.82
C ARG A 160 -7.28 -24.01 6.71
N VAL A 161 -6.15 -24.03 6.02
CA VAL A 161 -5.97 -23.26 4.78
C VAL A 161 -6.83 -23.90 3.67
N VAL A 162 -7.83 -23.17 3.22
CA VAL A 162 -8.75 -23.58 2.15
C VAL A 162 -8.10 -23.43 0.79
N ALA A 163 -7.44 -22.31 0.60
CA ALA A 163 -6.73 -21.99 -0.63
C ALA A 163 -5.59 -21.02 -0.35
N ASP A 164 -4.54 -21.09 -1.15
CA ASP A 164 -3.36 -20.22 -1.15
C ASP A 164 -3.03 -19.83 -2.59
N ARG A 165 -2.81 -18.55 -2.84
CA ARG A 165 -2.42 -18.04 -4.16
C ARG A 165 -1.57 -16.78 -4.06
N THR A 166 -0.56 -16.71 -4.92
CA THR A 166 0.20 -15.47 -5.13
C THR A 166 -0.35 -14.76 -6.37
N PHE A 167 -0.72 -13.50 -6.17
CA PHE A 167 -1.18 -12.59 -7.21
C PHE A 167 -0.02 -11.66 -7.56
N ARG A 168 0.21 -11.47 -8.85
CA ARG A 168 1.27 -10.60 -9.35
C ARG A 168 0.75 -9.76 -10.50
N GLN A 169 0.80 -8.45 -10.32
CA GLN A 169 0.42 -7.46 -11.31
C GLN A 169 1.63 -6.64 -11.73
N GLU A 170 1.77 -6.47 -13.03
CA GLU A 170 2.82 -5.70 -13.66
C GLU A 170 2.16 -4.69 -14.61
N GLN A 171 2.27 -3.39 -14.26
CA GLN A 171 1.72 -2.32 -15.08
C GLN A 171 2.88 -1.48 -15.63
N PRO A 172 3.12 -1.51 -16.95
CA PRO A 172 4.14 -0.67 -17.59
C PRO A 172 3.87 0.80 -17.33
N VAL A 173 4.91 1.55 -16.98
CA VAL A 173 4.82 3.00 -16.77
C VAL A 173 5.32 3.71 -18.02
N PRO A 174 4.53 4.61 -18.65
CA PRO A 174 4.89 5.20 -19.92
C PRO A 174 6.05 6.20 -19.82
N SER A 175 6.35 6.72 -18.62
CA SER A 175 7.45 7.66 -18.38
C SER A 175 8.02 7.50 -16.98
N THR A 176 9.07 8.26 -16.64
CA THR A 176 9.64 8.33 -15.29
C THR A 176 8.92 9.33 -14.38
N ALA A 177 7.88 10.02 -14.86
CA ALA A 177 7.11 10.96 -14.07
C ALA A 177 6.35 10.24 -12.94
N THR A 178 6.47 10.75 -11.73
CA THR A 178 5.84 10.13 -10.54
C THR A 178 4.32 10.04 -10.63
N ALA A 179 3.67 10.96 -11.37
CA ALA A 179 2.23 10.88 -11.64
C ALA A 179 1.86 9.66 -12.51
N ASP A 180 2.69 9.31 -13.49
CA ASP A 180 2.48 8.12 -14.31
C ASP A 180 2.74 6.85 -13.51
N VAL A 181 3.76 6.86 -12.66
CA VAL A 181 4.01 5.78 -11.70
C VAL A 181 2.80 5.56 -10.78
N ALA A 182 2.28 6.62 -10.17
CA ALA A 182 1.12 6.53 -9.30
C ALA A 182 -0.14 5.98 -10.01
N ARG A 183 -0.36 6.39 -11.25
CA ARG A 183 -1.47 5.89 -12.08
C ARG A 183 -1.32 4.40 -12.41
N ALA A 184 -0.11 3.94 -12.71
CA ALA A 184 0.16 2.53 -12.95
C ALA A 184 -0.07 1.68 -11.68
N PHE A 185 0.32 2.18 -10.50
CA PHE A 185 -0.01 1.52 -9.23
C PHE A 185 -1.52 1.47 -8.96
N GLU A 186 -2.28 2.52 -9.28
CA GLU A 186 -3.75 2.50 -9.16
C GLU A 186 -4.36 1.40 -10.04
N GLN A 187 -3.89 1.26 -11.27
CA GLN A 187 -4.33 0.20 -12.19
C GLN A 187 -3.96 -1.20 -11.63
N GLY A 188 -2.73 -1.37 -11.16
CA GLY A 188 -2.27 -2.60 -10.54
C GLY A 188 -3.05 -2.98 -9.28
N LEU A 189 -3.32 -2.02 -8.40
CA LEU A 189 -4.16 -2.22 -7.21
C LEU A 189 -5.58 -2.64 -7.57
N ARG A 190 -6.17 -2.01 -8.59
CA ARG A 190 -7.50 -2.38 -9.08
C ARG A 190 -7.53 -3.81 -9.59
N ALA A 191 -6.56 -4.21 -10.39
CA ALA A 191 -6.45 -5.56 -10.91
C ALA A 191 -6.23 -6.58 -9.79
N THR A 192 -5.28 -6.31 -8.87
CA THR A 192 -5.02 -7.18 -7.70
C THR A 192 -6.29 -7.34 -6.86
N THR A 193 -6.98 -6.25 -6.56
CA THR A 193 -8.22 -6.27 -5.77
C THR A 193 -9.29 -7.14 -6.44
N SER A 194 -9.53 -6.94 -7.73
CA SER A 194 -10.52 -7.72 -8.49
C SER A 194 -10.20 -9.21 -8.48
N GLU A 195 -8.94 -9.57 -8.73
CA GLU A 195 -8.51 -10.97 -8.74
C GLU A 195 -8.61 -11.64 -7.36
N VAL A 196 -8.20 -10.92 -6.29
CA VAL A 196 -8.27 -11.45 -4.91
C VAL A 196 -9.72 -11.64 -4.49
N VAL A 197 -10.60 -10.66 -4.77
CA VAL A 197 -12.04 -10.77 -4.44
C VAL A 197 -12.66 -11.97 -5.16
N GLY A 198 -12.50 -12.06 -6.48
CA GLY A 198 -13.06 -13.17 -7.26
C GLY A 198 -12.54 -14.53 -6.83
N TRP A 199 -11.23 -14.65 -6.63
CA TRP A 199 -10.61 -15.90 -6.16
C TRP A 199 -11.13 -16.28 -4.76
N THR A 200 -11.28 -15.34 -3.85
CA THR A 200 -11.79 -15.60 -2.50
C THR A 200 -13.21 -16.12 -2.54
N LEU A 201 -14.09 -15.46 -3.30
CA LEU A 201 -15.49 -15.87 -3.44
C LEU A 201 -15.61 -17.26 -4.03
N VAL A 202 -14.88 -17.56 -5.11
CA VAL A 202 -14.91 -18.87 -5.77
C VAL A 202 -14.35 -19.96 -4.88
N SER A 203 -13.20 -19.73 -4.23
CA SER A 203 -12.54 -20.71 -3.39
C SER A 203 -13.34 -21.01 -2.11
N GLY A 204 -13.87 -19.96 -1.47
CA GLY A 204 -14.70 -20.10 -0.28
C GLY A 204 -16.02 -20.82 -0.59
N GLN A 205 -16.68 -20.51 -1.69
CA GLN A 205 -17.91 -21.15 -2.10
C GLN A 205 -17.72 -22.63 -2.40
N ALA A 206 -16.62 -22.99 -3.08
CA ALA A 206 -16.30 -24.38 -3.37
C ALA A 206 -16.02 -25.19 -2.09
N ASP A 207 -15.42 -24.58 -1.06
CA ASP A 207 -15.18 -25.22 0.24
C ASP A 207 -16.47 -25.34 1.04
N TYR A 208 -17.27 -24.28 1.11
CA TYR A 208 -18.55 -24.23 1.81
C TYR A 208 -19.53 -25.28 1.31
N GLN A 209 -19.64 -25.46 0.00
CA GLN A 209 -20.47 -26.50 -0.61
C GLN A 209 -20.01 -27.89 -0.25
N ARG A 210 -18.70 -28.17 -0.23
CA ARG A 210 -18.17 -29.46 0.21
C ARG A 210 -18.52 -29.80 1.65
N ALA A 211 -18.43 -28.81 2.55
CA ALA A 211 -18.74 -28.99 3.96
C ALA A 211 -20.25 -29.28 4.19
N THR A 212 -21.14 -28.66 3.40
CA THR A 212 -22.59 -28.85 3.51
C THR A 212 -23.07 -30.18 2.92
N VAL A 213 -22.37 -30.74 1.93
CA VAL A 213 -22.72 -32.00 1.27
C VAL A 213 -22.23 -33.23 2.05
N THR A 214 -21.24 -33.10 2.93
CA THR A 214 -20.73 -34.21 3.76
C THR A 214 -21.33 -34.13 5.15
N PRO A 215 -22.49 -34.75 5.48
CA PRO A 215 -23.02 -34.76 6.82
C PRO A 215 -22.02 -35.50 7.73
N THR A 216 -21.57 -34.82 8.78
CA THR A 216 -20.72 -35.38 9.83
C THR A 216 -21.42 -36.65 10.37
N ARG A 217 -20.90 -37.83 10.07
CA ARG A 217 -21.27 -39.05 10.80
C ARG A 217 -20.84 -38.87 12.24
N VAL A 218 -21.77 -38.41 13.07
CA VAL A 218 -21.61 -38.47 14.53
C VAL A 218 -21.62 -39.97 14.87
N ARG A 219 -20.50 -40.46 15.40
CA ARG A 219 -20.43 -41.74 16.12
C ARG A 219 -20.56 -41.42 17.60
#